data_64db72dc6f90983848c31201a87a8c3d
#
_entry.id   64db72dc6f90983848c31201a87a8c3d
#
_cell.length_a   1.000
_cell.length_b   1.000
_cell.length_c   1.000
_cell.angle_alpha   90.00
_cell.angle_beta   90.00
_cell.angle_gamma   90.00
#
_symmetry.space_group_name_H-M   'P 1'
#
loop_
_entity.id
_entity.type
_entity.pdbx_description
1 polymer ?
#
loop_
_entity_poly.entity_id
_entity_poly.type
_entity_poly.pdbx_seq_one_letter_code
_entity_poly.pdbx_strand_id
1 'polypeptide(L)'
;MAFESLTDRLNGVFKKLRGKGKLTEADIKAAMREVRMALLEADVNYKVAKDFCAQVSERAMGQEVMESLTPAQQVVKIVNEELTKLMGGDEPKVLRIKNKGQTVLMMCGLQGNGKTTHAAKLGRYYRSQGRRPLLVACDVYRPAAIEQLKIVGEQVNVPVFSMGTEKPELIAEKAMAYAKDHGNDIVILDTAGRLQIDDALMDELVRIKQHVEVDETLLVVDAMSGQEAVNVAKTFNEKIGITGVILTKTDGDTRGGAALSVLAVTGKPIYFQGTGEKLEDLEPFYPSRMSSRILGMGDVLSLIEKAQSVQSDKDAEDAAKRLMENKFDMNDLLAQFKQIKKMGGASALLAMMPGGNQIDADALDEKALPHIEAIIYSMTPEERAKPSIINPKRKRRIAAGCGLTVEDVNKLLKQYDMMQKMMKKVKRNPKGFMRSLGNLGGMGGFKGFGR
;
A
#
# COMPACT_ATOMS: atom_id res chain seq x y z
N MET A 1 9.43 7.41 2.31
CA MET A 1 8.66 6.24 1.79
C MET A 1 8.51 5.21 2.91
N ALA A 2 7.47 4.38 2.86
CA ALA A 2 7.30 3.34 3.88
C ALA A 2 8.54 2.43 3.95
N PHE A 3 9.01 2.15 5.17
CA PHE A 3 10.16 1.27 5.48
C PHE A 3 11.53 1.69 4.95
N GLU A 4 11.71 2.91 4.45
CA GLU A 4 12.93 3.36 3.78
C GLU A 4 14.19 3.19 4.65
N SER A 5 14.14 3.58 5.92
CA SER A 5 15.29 3.50 6.82
C SER A 5 15.70 2.05 7.12
N LEU A 6 14.74 1.14 7.32
CA LEU A 6 15.01 -0.28 7.53
C LEU A 6 15.52 -0.94 6.25
N THR A 7 14.90 -0.64 5.12
CA THR A 7 15.28 -1.15 3.80
C THR A 7 16.73 -0.80 3.46
N ASP A 8 17.14 0.45 3.65
CA ASP A 8 18.50 0.91 3.33
C ASP A 8 19.55 0.22 4.18
N ARG A 9 19.27 0.04 5.48
CA ARG A 9 20.17 -0.67 6.39
C ARG A 9 20.30 -2.14 6.03
N LEU A 10 19.19 -2.84 5.80
CA LEU A 10 19.21 -4.25 5.40
C LEU A 10 19.94 -4.43 4.06
N ASN A 11 19.67 -3.56 3.08
CA ASN A 11 20.38 -3.58 1.79
C ASN A 11 21.87 -3.33 1.95
N GLY A 12 22.30 -2.45 2.86
CA GLY A 12 23.71 -2.23 3.22
C GLY A 12 24.38 -3.51 3.71
N VAL A 13 23.71 -4.24 4.61
CA VAL A 13 24.21 -5.54 5.13
C VAL A 13 24.31 -6.57 4.01
N PHE A 14 23.28 -6.72 3.22
CA PHE A 14 23.26 -7.70 2.11
C PHE A 14 24.25 -7.37 0.99
N LYS A 15 24.50 -6.09 0.72
CA LYS A 15 25.56 -5.66 -0.22
C LYS A 15 26.94 -6.10 0.25
N LYS A 16 27.23 -5.97 1.55
CA LYS A 16 28.51 -6.46 2.14
C LYS A 16 28.64 -7.98 1.99
N LEU A 17 27.55 -8.75 2.21
CA LEU A 17 27.54 -10.20 2.03
C LEU A 17 27.75 -10.61 0.56
N ARG A 18 27.08 -9.93 -0.38
CA ARG A 18 27.23 -10.22 -1.84
C ARG A 18 28.64 -9.97 -2.35
N GLY A 19 29.40 -9.08 -1.72
CA GLY A 19 30.81 -8.84 -2.06
C GLY A 19 31.75 -9.97 -1.69
N LYS A 20 31.30 -10.96 -0.89
CA LYS A 20 32.10 -12.11 -0.46
C LYS A 20 31.72 -13.34 -1.28
N GLY A 21 32.67 -13.91 -2.01
CA GLY A 21 32.45 -15.07 -2.88
C GLY A 21 32.08 -16.34 -2.08
N LYS A 22 32.66 -16.53 -0.89
CA LYS A 22 32.28 -17.56 0.08
C LYS A 22 31.92 -16.88 1.41
N LEU A 23 30.92 -17.41 2.09
CA LEU A 23 30.54 -16.95 3.43
C LEU A 23 31.07 -17.92 4.47
N THR A 24 31.51 -17.39 5.60
CA THR A 24 31.88 -18.13 6.80
C THR A 24 30.79 -17.96 7.86
N GLU A 25 30.73 -18.85 8.85
CA GLU A 25 29.85 -18.68 10.00
C GLU A 25 30.05 -17.32 10.70
N ALA A 26 31.30 -16.85 10.78
CA ALA A 26 31.64 -15.57 11.36
C ALA A 26 31.00 -14.41 10.56
N ASP A 27 30.95 -14.50 9.22
CA ASP A 27 30.32 -13.52 8.35
C ASP A 27 28.80 -13.46 8.58
N ILE A 28 28.16 -14.64 8.68
CA ILE A 28 26.73 -14.74 8.95
C ILE A 28 26.40 -14.16 10.32
N LYS A 29 27.17 -14.52 11.36
CA LYS A 29 26.99 -13.99 12.72
C LYS A 29 27.17 -12.47 12.78
N ALA A 30 28.15 -11.93 12.06
CA ALA A 30 28.37 -10.48 11.96
C ALA A 30 27.20 -9.79 11.24
N ALA A 31 26.76 -10.32 10.10
CA ALA A 31 25.60 -9.80 9.36
C ALA A 31 24.32 -9.82 10.21
N MET A 32 24.05 -10.91 10.93
CA MET A 32 22.85 -11.00 11.78
C MET A 32 22.90 -10.05 12.99
N ARG A 33 24.08 -9.67 13.46
CA ARG A 33 24.20 -8.57 14.45
C ARG A 33 23.78 -7.24 13.86
N GLU A 34 24.22 -6.91 12.65
CA GLU A 34 23.83 -5.68 11.96
C GLU A 34 22.32 -5.69 11.62
N VAL A 35 21.78 -6.82 11.15
CA VAL A 35 20.33 -7.00 10.92
C VAL A 35 19.53 -6.78 12.21
N ARG A 36 19.97 -7.36 13.33
CA ARG A 36 19.31 -7.15 14.62
C ARG A 36 19.32 -5.69 15.05
N MET A 37 20.43 -4.99 14.86
CA MET A 37 20.50 -3.56 15.15
C MET A 37 19.54 -2.75 14.27
N ALA A 38 19.48 -3.07 12.97
CA ALA A 38 18.55 -2.43 12.05
C ALA A 38 17.08 -2.63 12.47
N LEU A 39 16.71 -3.85 12.89
CA LEU A 39 15.37 -4.16 13.38
C LEU A 39 15.05 -3.39 14.68
N LEU A 40 15.99 -3.30 15.62
CA LEU A 40 15.79 -2.56 16.88
C LEU A 40 15.62 -1.05 16.62
N GLU A 41 16.39 -0.49 15.72
CA GLU A 41 16.27 0.92 15.31
C GLU A 41 14.98 1.19 14.54
N ALA A 42 14.41 0.16 13.90
CA ALA A 42 13.09 0.19 13.29
C ALA A 42 11.96 -0.05 14.31
N ASP A 43 12.23 0.03 15.60
CA ASP A 43 11.27 -0.19 16.69
C ASP A 43 10.65 -1.62 16.72
N VAL A 44 11.36 -2.63 16.20
CA VAL A 44 10.96 -4.02 16.38
C VAL A 44 11.21 -4.47 17.82
N ASN A 45 10.27 -5.21 18.40
CA ASN A 45 10.42 -5.74 19.75
C ASN A 45 11.72 -6.56 19.92
N TYR A 46 12.46 -6.33 20.99
CA TYR A 46 13.77 -6.94 21.24
C TYR A 46 13.74 -8.49 21.17
N LYS A 47 12.75 -9.12 21.79
CA LYS A 47 12.60 -10.57 21.77
C LYS A 47 12.36 -11.08 20.36
N VAL A 48 11.47 -10.40 19.63
CA VAL A 48 11.14 -10.72 18.24
C VAL A 48 12.38 -10.61 17.34
N ALA A 49 13.13 -9.50 17.45
CA ALA A 49 14.35 -9.31 16.67
C ALA A 49 15.44 -10.34 17.01
N LYS A 50 15.58 -10.72 18.29
CA LYS A 50 16.52 -11.75 18.73
C LYS A 50 16.15 -13.13 18.17
N ASP A 51 14.91 -13.54 18.32
CA ASP A 51 14.44 -14.87 17.91
C ASP A 51 14.49 -14.99 16.37
N PHE A 52 14.11 -13.94 15.65
CA PHE A 52 14.23 -13.85 14.20
C PHE A 52 15.69 -14.04 13.74
N CYS A 53 16.64 -13.28 14.31
CA CYS A 53 18.04 -13.40 13.92
C CYS A 53 18.64 -14.76 14.28
N ALA A 54 18.17 -15.42 15.34
CA ALA A 54 18.58 -16.77 15.69
C ALA A 54 18.12 -17.78 14.64
N GLN A 55 16.83 -17.74 14.26
CA GLN A 55 16.25 -18.63 13.22
C GLN A 55 16.95 -18.42 11.86
N VAL A 56 17.14 -17.17 11.43
CA VAL A 56 17.87 -16.89 10.19
C VAL A 56 19.32 -17.40 10.26
N SER A 57 20.02 -17.21 11.38
CA SER A 57 21.40 -17.69 11.54
C SER A 57 21.49 -19.21 11.45
N GLU A 58 20.61 -19.91 12.12
CA GLU A 58 20.55 -21.37 12.08
C GLU A 58 20.36 -21.89 10.67
N ARG A 59 19.38 -21.38 9.94
CA ARG A 59 19.12 -21.75 8.54
C ARG A 59 20.28 -21.35 7.60
N ALA A 60 20.84 -20.16 7.78
CA ALA A 60 21.91 -19.65 6.94
C ALA A 60 23.27 -20.37 7.14
N MET A 61 23.47 -20.99 8.28
CA MET A 61 24.65 -21.82 8.56
C MET A 61 24.48 -23.27 8.10
N GLY A 62 23.33 -23.65 7.54
CA GLY A 62 23.11 -24.98 6.97
C GLY A 62 24.08 -25.27 5.79
N GLN A 63 24.46 -26.54 5.64
CA GLN A 63 25.45 -27.00 4.67
C GLN A 63 25.07 -26.59 3.23
N GLU A 64 23.78 -26.70 2.87
CA GLU A 64 23.28 -26.33 1.54
C GLU A 64 23.52 -24.87 1.18
N VAL A 65 23.49 -23.97 2.16
CA VAL A 65 23.74 -22.54 1.96
C VAL A 65 25.23 -22.26 1.84
N MET A 66 26.02 -22.86 2.74
CA MET A 66 27.46 -22.66 2.81
C MET A 66 28.21 -23.20 1.58
N GLU A 67 27.71 -24.27 0.97
CA GLU A 67 28.27 -24.90 -0.22
C GLU A 67 27.66 -24.34 -1.53
N SER A 68 26.69 -23.45 -1.44
CA SER A 68 26.03 -22.84 -2.60
C SER A 68 26.98 -21.95 -3.41
N LEU A 69 26.79 -21.92 -4.73
CA LEU A 69 27.47 -20.98 -5.64
C LEU A 69 27.05 -19.51 -5.40
N THR A 70 25.90 -19.30 -4.74
CA THR A 70 25.34 -17.96 -4.42
C THR A 70 24.89 -17.85 -2.97
N PRO A 71 25.79 -18.04 -1.98
CA PRO A 71 25.40 -18.14 -0.58
C PRO A 71 24.76 -16.84 -0.05
N ALA A 72 25.23 -15.68 -0.48
CA ALA A 72 24.63 -14.40 -0.09
C ALA A 72 23.17 -14.25 -0.57
N GLN A 73 22.84 -14.75 -1.76
CA GLN A 73 21.45 -14.73 -2.27
C GLN A 73 20.55 -15.69 -1.47
N GLN A 74 21.10 -16.85 -1.07
CA GLN A 74 20.38 -17.79 -0.21
C GLN A 74 20.07 -17.17 1.16
N VAL A 75 21.02 -16.45 1.76
CA VAL A 75 20.77 -15.73 3.02
C VAL A 75 19.66 -14.69 2.87
N VAL A 76 19.65 -13.90 1.79
CA VAL A 76 18.58 -12.92 1.53
C VAL A 76 17.22 -13.61 1.37
N LYS A 77 17.19 -14.75 0.66
CA LYS A 77 15.98 -15.57 0.52
C LYS A 77 15.47 -16.06 1.87
N ILE A 78 16.35 -16.60 2.73
CA ILE A 78 16.01 -17.05 4.08
C ILE A 78 15.45 -15.89 4.92
N VAL A 79 16.07 -14.71 4.85
CA VAL A 79 15.57 -13.51 5.56
C VAL A 79 14.16 -13.15 5.07
N ASN A 80 13.90 -13.18 3.76
CA ASN A 80 12.57 -12.91 3.21
C ASN A 80 11.52 -13.91 3.70
N GLU A 81 11.84 -15.19 3.68
CA GLU A 81 10.95 -16.26 4.15
C GLU A 81 10.65 -16.13 5.64
N GLU A 82 11.67 -15.87 6.49
CA GLU A 82 11.45 -15.70 7.93
C GLU A 82 10.72 -14.39 8.25
N LEU A 83 10.93 -13.27 7.50
CA LEU A 83 10.12 -12.05 7.63
C LEU A 83 8.65 -12.33 7.28
N THR A 84 8.41 -13.02 6.17
CA THR A 84 7.06 -13.40 5.74
C THR A 84 6.35 -14.24 6.79
N LYS A 85 7.05 -15.25 7.32
CA LYS A 85 6.54 -16.11 8.38
C LYS A 85 6.25 -15.33 9.68
N LEU A 86 7.13 -14.41 10.05
CA LEU A 86 6.97 -13.54 11.22
C LEU A 86 5.71 -12.67 11.12
N MET A 87 5.31 -12.28 9.91
CA MET A 87 4.12 -11.45 9.64
C MET A 87 2.85 -12.27 9.35
N GLY A 88 2.88 -13.60 9.45
CA GLY A 88 1.67 -14.43 9.34
C GLY A 88 1.68 -15.48 8.22
N GLY A 89 2.78 -15.63 7.48
CA GLY A 89 2.95 -16.62 6.41
C GLY A 89 2.67 -16.05 5.02
N ASP A 90 2.64 -16.93 4.00
CA ASP A 90 2.61 -16.49 2.59
C ASP A 90 1.25 -15.93 2.16
N GLU A 91 0.17 -16.42 2.75
CA GLU A 91 -1.18 -16.03 2.37
C GLU A 91 -1.77 -14.97 3.30
N PRO A 92 -2.52 -13.99 2.74
CA PRO A 92 -3.23 -13.01 3.54
C PRO A 92 -4.30 -13.69 4.39
N LYS A 93 -4.45 -13.24 5.62
CA LYS A 93 -5.58 -13.65 6.46
C LYS A 93 -6.80 -12.83 6.08
N VAL A 94 -7.94 -13.50 5.91
CA VAL A 94 -9.20 -12.89 5.50
C VAL A 94 -10.19 -12.91 6.66
N LEU A 95 -10.89 -11.80 6.87
CA LEU A 95 -12.01 -11.73 7.82
C LEU A 95 -13.11 -12.71 7.40
N ARG A 96 -13.60 -13.49 8.35
CA ARG A 96 -14.69 -14.41 8.11
C ARG A 96 -16.03 -13.69 8.13
N ILE A 97 -16.61 -13.49 6.97
CA ILE A 97 -17.95 -12.92 6.84
C ILE A 97 -18.97 -14.05 6.76
N LYS A 98 -20.00 -14.01 7.61
CA LYS A 98 -21.09 -15.00 7.62
C LYS A 98 -21.83 -15.02 6.27
N ASN A 99 -22.17 -16.20 5.80
CA ASN A 99 -22.97 -16.35 4.58
C ASN A 99 -24.47 -16.08 4.82
N LYS A 100 -24.93 -16.22 6.06
CA LYS A 100 -26.31 -15.94 6.49
C LYS A 100 -26.27 -15.20 7.82
N GLY A 101 -27.18 -14.21 7.95
CA GLY A 101 -27.23 -13.34 9.11
C GLY A 101 -26.25 -12.17 9.02
N GLN A 102 -26.00 -11.56 10.15
CA GLN A 102 -25.16 -10.38 10.26
C GLN A 102 -23.78 -10.75 10.79
N THR A 103 -22.75 -10.15 10.23
CA THR A 103 -21.39 -10.20 10.78
C THR A 103 -21.11 -8.90 11.50
N VAL A 104 -20.76 -8.97 12.77
CA VAL A 104 -20.50 -7.79 13.62
C VAL A 104 -19.01 -7.59 13.79
N LEU A 105 -18.52 -6.47 13.31
CA LEU A 105 -17.13 -6.03 13.41
C LEU A 105 -17.05 -4.88 14.40
N MET A 106 -16.34 -5.05 15.50
CA MET A 106 -16.12 -3.99 16.49
C MET A 106 -14.73 -3.39 16.31
N MET A 107 -14.68 -2.10 15.99
CA MET A 107 -13.44 -1.34 15.85
C MET A 107 -13.01 -0.81 17.21
N CYS A 108 -11.81 -1.16 17.69
CA CYS A 108 -11.28 -0.66 18.97
C CYS A 108 -9.86 -0.10 18.78
N GLY A 109 -9.35 0.64 19.78
CA GLY A 109 -8.02 1.24 19.75
C GLY A 109 -7.98 2.66 20.31
N LEU A 110 -6.79 3.25 20.38
CA LEU A 110 -6.61 4.58 20.96
C LEU A 110 -7.16 5.70 20.05
N GLN A 111 -7.34 6.87 20.64
CA GLN A 111 -7.74 8.08 19.91
C GLN A 111 -6.66 8.45 18.88
N GLY A 112 -7.06 8.91 17.69
CA GLY A 112 -6.13 9.30 16.64
C GLY A 112 -5.59 8.15 15.79
N ASN A 113 -5.86 6.88 16.13
CA ASN A 113 -5.43 5.72 15.34
C ASN A 113 -6.25 5.51 14.06
N GLY A 114 -7.27 6.33 13.81
CA GLY A 114 -8.04 6.28 12.56
C GLY A 114 -9.18 5.29 12.52
N LYS A 115 -9.78 4.90 13.66
CA LYS A 115 -10.93 3.98 13.74
C LYS A 115 -12.09 4.38 12.84
N THR A 116 -12.61 5.58 12.99
CA THR A 116 -13.75 6.13 12.22
C THR A 116 -13.48 6.09 10.72
N THR A 117 -12.28 6.53 10.30
CA THR A 117 -11.89 6.51 8.91
C THR A 117 -11.80 5.08 8.37
N HIS A 118 -11.23 4.14 9.15
CA HIS A 118 -11.09 2.74 8.72
C HIS A 118 -12.40 1.97 8.82
N ALA A 119 -13.34 2.36 9.68
CA ALA A 119 -14.71 1.85 9.66
C ALA A 119 -15.38 2.17 8.30
N ALA A 120 -15.26 3.42 7.83
CA ALA A 120 -15.77 3.82 6.53
C ALA A 120 -15.03 3.12 5.35
N LYS A 121 -13.69 3.00 5.44
CA LYS A 121 -12.89 2.27 4.42
C LYS A 121 -13.30 0.80 4.34
N LEU A 122 -13.51 0.12 5.46
CA LEU A 122 -14.03 -1.26 5.50
C LEU A 122 -15.45 -1.35 4.92
N GLY A 123 -16.32 -0.40 5.27
CA GLY A 123 -17.65 -0.31 4.70
C GLY A 123 -17.60 -0.21 3.17
N ARG A 124 -16.76 0.68 2.64
CA ARG A 124 -16.53 0.80 1.19
C ARG A 124 -15.97 -0.49 0.57
N TYR A 125 -14.98 -1.10 1.21
CA TYR A 125 -14.35 -2.33 0.75
C TYR A 125 -15.37 -3.46 0.60
N TYR A 126 -16.19 -3.72 1.62
CA TYR A 126 -17.21 -4.77 1.54
C TYR A 126 -18.37 -4.43 0.61
N ARG A 127 -18.74 -3.14 0.55
CA ARG A 127 -19.75 -2.70 -0.42
C ARG A 127 -19.31 -2.95 -1.86
N SER A 128 -18.03 -2.73 -2.17
CA SER A 128 -17.48 -3.02 -3.51
C SER A 128 -17.52 -4.52 -3.88
N GLN A 129 -17.63 -5.38 -2.87
CA GLN A 129 -17.81 -6.84 -3.04
C GLN A 129 -19.28 -7.28 -3.04
N GLY A 130 -20.22 -6.33 -3.15
CA GLY A 130 -21.65 -6.61 -3.19
C GLY A 130 -22.29 -6.87 -1.83
N ARG A 131 -21.59 -6.62 -0.72
CA ARG A 131 -22.15 -6.68 0.65
C ARG A 131 -22.91 -5.40 1.01
N ARG A 132 -23.69 -5.47 2.05
CA ARG A 132 -24.53 -4.36 2.55
C ARG A 132 -24.10 -3.96 3.97
N PRO A 133 -22.98 -3.21 4.10
CA PRO A 133 -22.51 -2.76 5.41
C PRO A 133 -23.39 -1.67 6.00
N LEU A 134 -23.38 -1.62 7.34
CA LEU A 134 -23.94 -0.55 8.17
C LEU A 134 -22.83 -0.06 9.11
N LEU A 135 -22.60 1.24 9.16
CA LEU A 135 -21.72 1.87 10.14
C LEU A 135 -22.55 2.26 11.37
N VAL A 136 -22.03 2.07 12.57
CA VAL A 136 -22.72 2.37 13.82
C VAL A 136 -21.87 3.29 14.68
N ALA A 137 -22.41 4.45 15.02
CA ALA A 137 -21.74 5.48 15.82
C ALA A 137 -21.83 5.15 17.33
N CYS A 138 -20.81 4.47 17.86
CA CYS A 138 -20.69 4.15 19.28
C CYS A 138 -19.72 5.10 20.02
N ASP A 139 -19.03 6.04 19.35
CA ASP A 139 -18.25 7.12 20.01
C ASP A 139 -19.17 8.27 20.38
N VAL A 140 -19.90 8.11 21.49
CA VAL A 140 -20.91 9.05 21.95
C VAL A 140 -20.34 10.23 22.76
N TYR A 141 -19.08 10.13 23.18
CA TYR A 141 -18.44 11.16 24.01
C TYR A 141 -17.96 12.36 23.21
N ARG A 142 -17.89 12.22 21.91
CA ARG A 142 -17.46 13.26 20.97
C ARG A 142 -18.52 13.48 19.88
N PRO A 143 -19.37 14.48 20.03
CA PRO A 143 -20.44 14.78 19.05
C PRO A 143 -19.86 14.94 17.63
N ALA A 144 -18.67 15.54 17.50
CA ALA A 144 -17.99 15.67 16.23
C ALA A 144 -17.62 14.32 15.59
N ALA A 145 -17.40 13.25 16.38
CA ALA A 145 -17.10 11.92 15.84
C ALA A 145 -18.32 11.29 15.16
N ILE A 146 -19.51 11.49 15.73
CA ILE A 146 -20.77 11.03 15.13
C ILE A 146 -20.99 11.70 13.78
N GLU A 147 -20.82 13.03 13.72
CA GLU A 147 -20.96 13.79 12.48
C GLU A 147 -19.86 13.40 11.46
N GLN A 148 -18.64 13.19 11.94
CA GLN A 148 -17.56 12.70 11.08
C GLN A 148 -17.91 11.34 10.45
N LEU A 149 -18.44 10.38 11.24
CA LEU A 149 -18.83 9.08 10.73
C LEU A 149 -19.94 9.19 9.69
N LYS A 150 -20.93 10.10 9.89
CA LYS A 150 -21.98 10.36 8.91
C LYS A 150 -21.41 10.90 7.61
N ILE A 151 -20.53 11.90 7.67
CA ILE A 151 -19.89 12.51 6.48
C ILE A 151 -19.10 11.44 5.69
N VAL A 152 -18.24 10.68 6.37
CA VAL A 152 -17.45 9.65 5.66
C VAL A 152 -18.32 8.49 5.18
N GLY A 153 -19.38 8.14 5.90
CA GLY A 153 -20.38 7.15 5.47
C GLY A 153 -21.09 7.57 4.19
N GLU A 154 -21.51 8.82 4.10
CA GLU A 154 -22.12 9.39 2.89
C GLU A 154 -21.15 9.38 1.72
N GLN A 155 -19.89 9.77 1.92
CA GLN A 155 -18.87 9.76 0.87
C GLN A 155 -18.63 8.36 0.28
N VAL A 156 -18.72 7.31 1.11
CA VAL A 156 -18.59 5.91 0.64
C VAL A 156 -19.94 5.26 0.29
N ASN A 157 -21.06 6.01 0.41
CA ASN A 157 -22.43 5.53 0.23
C ASN A 157 -22.76 4.31 1.12
N VAL A 158 -22.37 4.34 2.36
CA VAL A 158 -22.70 3.34 3.38
C VAL A 158 -23.59 3.99 4.44
N PRO A 159 -24.76 3.40 4.78
CA PRO A 159 -25.65 3.97 5.78
C PRO A 159 -24.99 4.00 7.17
N VAL A 160 -25.34 5.02 7.95
CA VAL A 160 -24.86 5.21 9.33
C VAL A 160 -26.02 5.20 10.29
N PHE A 161 -25.95 4.34 11.30
CA PHE A 161 -26.90 4.30 12.41
C PHE A 161 -26.32 5.06 13.59
N SER A 162 -27.11 5.94 14.20
CA SER A 162 -26.74 6.66 15.43
C SER A 162 -27.96 6.96 16.26
N MET A 163 -27.80 7.01 17.60
CA MET A 163 -28.83 7.39 18.57
C MET A 163 -28.37 8.56 19.45
N GLY A 164 -27.52 9.42 18.91
CA GLY A 164 -26.97 10.54 19.65
C GLY A 164 -26.05 10.10 20.80
N THR A 165 -26.35 10.56 22.03
CA THR A 165 -25.53 10.34 23.21
C THR A 165 -26.00 9.18 24.09
N GLU A 166 -26.81 8.26 23.54
CA GLU A 166 -27.22 7.05 24.24
C GLU A 166 -26.03 6.16 24.59
N LYS A 167 -26.21 5.20 25.49
CA LYS A 167 -25.13 4.28 25.88
C LYS A 167 -24.68 3.42 24.69
N PRO A 168 -23.38 3.27 24.48
CA PRO A 168 -22.82 2.53 23.32
C PRO A 168 -23.36 1.11 23.20
N GLU A 169 -23.54 0.40 24.31
CA GLU A 169 -24.10 -0.96 24.35
C GLU A 169 -25.55 -1.01 23.84
N LEU A 170 -26.37 -0.02 24.16
CA LEU A 170 -27.73 0.08 23.66
C LEU A 170 -27.81 0.49 22.21
N ILE A 171 -26.91 1.37 21.77
CA ILE A 171 -26.78 1.74 20.36
C ILE A 171 -26.45 0.50 19.55
N ALA A 172 -25.47 -0.31 19.98
CA ALA A 172 -25.07 -1.54 19.31
C ALA A 172 -26.24 -2.54 19.21
N GLU A 173 -26.98 -2.75 20.29
CA GLU A 173 -28.17 -3.62 20.33
C GLU A 173 -29.25 -3.15 19.33
N LYS A 174 -29.60 -1.87 19.33
CA LYS A 174 -30.60 -1.31 18.43
C LYS A 174 -30.14 -1.31 16.97
N ALA A 175 -28.86 -1.13 16.74
CA ALA A 175 -28.26 -1.23 15.40
C ALA A 175 -28.42 -2.63 14.80
N MET A 176 -28.37 -3.70 15.61
CA MET A 176 -28.60 -5.07 15.12
C MET A 176 -30.03 -5.27 14.63
N ALA A 177 -31.03 -4.75 15.37
CA ALA A 177 -32.41 -4.77 14.94
C ALA A 177 -32.60 -3.98 13.62
N TYR A 178 -32.07 -2.75 13.60
CA TYR A 178 -32.10 -1.90 12.39
C TYR A 178 -31.46 -2.58 11.19
N ALA A 179 -30.28 -3.18 11.38
CA ALA A 179 -29.56 -3.88 10.32
C ALA A 179 -30.35 -5.07 9.74
N LYS A 180 -31.07 -5.81 10.62
CA LYS A 180 -31.95 -6.91 10.21
C LYS A 180 -33.10 -6.40 9.36
N ASP A 181 -33.78 -5.34 9.78
CA ASP A 181 -34.96 -4.77 9.10
C ASP A 181 -34.59 -4.17 7.74
N HIS A 182 -33.36 -3.63 7.60
CA HIS A 182 -32.86 -3.03 6.36
C HIS A 182 -32.02 -4.01 5.51
N GLY A 183 -31.87 -5.25 5.97
CA GLY A 183 -31.16 -6.30 5.25
C GLY A 183 -29.65 -6.06 5.16
N ASN A 184 -29.04 -5.32 6.11
CA ASN A 184 -27.59 -5.21 6.18
C ASN A 184 -26.98 -6.52 6.69
N ASP A 185 -25.88 -6.96 6.07
CA ASP A 185 -25.22 -8.23 6.37
C ASP A 185 -23.87 -8.04 7.11
N ILE A 186 -23.38 -6.82 7.17
CA ILE A 186 -22.17 -6.45 7.94
C ILE A 186 -22.51 -5.24 8.81
N VAL A 187 -22.23 -5.31 10.11
CA VAL A 187 -22.40 -4.21 11.06
C VAL A 187 -21.04 -3.83 11.61
N ILE A 188 -20.62 -2.59 11.41
CA ILE A 188 -19.31 -2.07 11.83
C ILE A 188 -19.54 -1.08 12.95
N LEU A 189 -19.17 -1.46 14.19
CA LEU A 189 -19.28 -0.64 15.38
C LEU A 189 -18.03 0.25 15.50
N ASP A 190 -18.18 1.56 15.27
CA ASP A 190 -17.10 2.54 15.49
C ASP A 190 -17.15 3.00 16.96
N THR A 191 -16.27 2.42 17.79
CA THR A 191 -16.25 2.68 19.24
C THR A 191 -15.38 3.87 19.61
N ALA A 192 -15.60 4.39 20.81
CA ALA A 192 -14.79 5.45 21.37
C ALA A 192 -13.31 5.07 21.43
N GLY A 193 -12.46 6.08 21.35
CA GLY A 193 -11.03 5.95 21.62
C GLY A 193 -10.62 6.99 22.66
N ARG A 194 -9.76 6.60 23.58
CA ARG A 194 -9.15 7.50 24.56
C ARG A 194 -7.67 7.68 24.24
N LEU A 195 -7.06 8.71 24.81
CA LEU A 195 -5.63 8.98 24.63
C LEU A 195 -4.73 7.90 25.22
N GLN A 196 -5.23 7.25 26.28
CA GLN A 196 -4.53 6.18 26.97
C GLN A 196 -5.50 5.02 27.26
N ILE A 197 -4.94 3.86 27.51
CA ILE A 197 -5.71 2.69 27.94
C ILE A 197 -6.11 2.91 29.39
N ASP A 198 -7.39 2.98 29.65
CA ASP A 198 -7.97 3.03 30.98
C ASP A 198 -9.05 1.94 31.19
N ASP A 199 -9.38 1.65 32.42
CA ASP A 199 -10.36 0.61 32.75
C ASP A 199 -11.76 0.96 32.25
N ALA A 200 -12.13 2.25 32.24
CA ALA A 200 -13.43 2.68 31.75
C ALA A 200 -13.64 2.41 30.26
N LEU A 201 -12.60 2.59 29.44
CA LEU A 201 -12.62 2.21 28.01
C LEU A 201 -12.79 0.69 27.86
N MET A 202 -12.01 -0.08 28.63
CA MET A 202 -12.05 -1.54 28.54
C MET A 202 -13.42 -2.08 28.98
N ASP A 203 -13.96 -1.57 30.06
CA ASP A 203 -15.30 -1.94 30.57
C ASP A 203 -16.39 -1.61 29.54
N GLU A 204 -16.30 -0.49 28.84
CA GLU A 204 -17.24 -0.14 27.77
C GLU A 204 -17.22 -1.17 26.62
N LEU A 205 -16.04 -1.50 26.13
CA LEU A 205 -15.91 -2.50 25.07
C LEU A 205 -16.41 -3.88 25.51
N VAL A 206 -16.16 -4.26 26.77
CA VAL A 206 -16.71 -5.50 27.37
C VAL A 206 -18.23 -5.45 27.42
N ARG A 207 -18.84 -4.32 27.87
CA ARG A 207 -20.30 -4.18 27.87
C ARG A 207 -20.92 -4.30 26.51
N ILE A 208 -20.32 -3.68 25.48
CA ILE A 208 -20.79 -3.86 24.09
C ILE A 208 -20.78 -5.35 23.71
N LYS A 209 -19.71 -6.08 23.99
CA LYS A 209 -19.60 -7.54 23.71
C LYS A 209 -20.58 -8.39 24.49
N GLN A 210 -21.05 -7.93 25.65
CA GLN A 210 -22.09 -8.63 26.45
C GLN A 210 -23.50 -8.44 25.88
N HIS A 211 -23.78 -7.30 25.22
CA HIS A 211 -25.08 -6.98 24.65
C HIS A 211 -25.24 -7.45 23.22
N VAL A 212 -24.13 -7.58 22.47
CA VAL A 212 -24.12 -7.98 21.05
C VAL A 212 -23.08 -9.06 20.83
N GLU A 213 -23.45 -10.11 20.09
CA GLU A 213 -22.49 -11.13 19.64
C GLU A 213 -21.54 -10.50 18.61
N VAL A 214 -20.34 -10.10 19.06
CA VAL A 214 -19.29 -9.54 18.20
C VAL A 214 -18.49 -10.68 17.57
N ASP A 215 -18.54 -10.80 16.25
CA ASP A 215 -17.80 -11.82 15.52
C ASP A 215 -16.30 -11.53 15.47
N GLU A 216 -15.97 -10.26 15.21
CA GLU A 216 -14.58 -9.84 15.10
C GLU A 216 -14.33 -8.55 15.90
N THR A 217 -13.33 -8.60 16.76
CA THR A 217 -12.84 -7.44 17.52
C THR A 217 -11.54 -6.96 16.87
N LEU A 218 -11.62 -5.88 16.09
CA LEU A 218 -10.53 -5.38 15.26
C LEU A 218 -9.81 -4.22 15.95
N LEU A 219 -8.58 -4.44 16.34
CA LEU A 219 -7.74 -3.39 16.90
C LEU A 219 -7.16 -2.53 15.78
N VAL A 220 -7.45 -1.24 15.82
CA VAL A 220 -6.88 -0.25 14.88
C VAL A 220 -5.65 0.39 15.51
N VAL A 221 -4.52 0.22 14.89
CA VAL A 221 -3.20 0.62 15.41
C VAL A 221 -2.49 1.49 14.40
N ASP A 222 -1.92 2.60 14.88
CA ASP A 222 -1.06 3.47 14.08
C ASP A 222 0.32 2.82 13.93
N ALA A 223 0.72 2.48 12.70
CA ALA A 223 2.00 1.86 12.40
C ALA A 223 3.20 2.74 12.80
N MET A 224 3.01 4.08 12.81
CA MET A 224 4.06 5.03 13.19
C MET A 224 4.33 5.08 14.70
N SER A 225 3.44 4.49 15.52
CA SER A 225 3.58 4.48 16.99
C SER A 225 4.68 3.52 17.50
N GLY A 226 5.34 2.77 16.64
CA GLY A 226 6.47 1.89 17.00
C GLY A 226 6.12 0.90 18.11
N GLN A 227 6.93 0.86 19.19
CA GLN A 227 6.72 -0.04 20.32
C GLN A 227 5.42 0.21 21.09
N GLU A 228 4.92 1.44 21.09
CA GLU A 228 3.63 1.75 21.73
C GLU A 228 2.49 0.97 21.07
N ALA A 229 2.50 0.84 19.75
CA ALA A 229 1.56 0.00 19.00
C ALA A 229 1.53 -1.44 19.53
N VAL A 230 2.69 -2.01 19.83
CA VAL A 230 2.84 -3.38 20.35
C VAL A 230 2.28 -3.51 21.77
N ASN A 231 2.58 -2.54 22.64
CA ASN A 231 2.09 -2.50 24.01
C ASN A 231 0.56 -2.37 24.05
N VAL A 232 0.01 -1.48 23.23
CA VAL A 232 -1.44 -1.32 23.06
C VAL A 232 -2.07 -2.63 22.60
N ALA A 233 -1.51 -3.25 21.55
CA ALA A 233 -2.03 -4.50 21.01
C ALA A 233 -2.02 -5.63 22.04
N LYS A 234 -0.95 -5.74 22.84
CA LYS A 234 -0.87 -6.70 23.93
C LYS A 234 -1.95 -6.49 24.96
N THR A 235 -2.12 -5.25 25.46
CA THR A 235 -3.10 -4.94 26.51
C THR A 235 -4.53 -5.15 26.03
N PHE A 236 -4.87 -4.72 24.79
CA PHE A 236 -6.19 -4.97 24.22
C PHE A 236 -6.46 -6.48 24.05
N ASN A 237 -5.44 -7.25 23.65
CA ASN A 237 -5.59 -8.69 23.50
C ASN A 237 -5.84 -9.38 24.85
N GLU A 238 -5.14 -8.97 25.90
CA GLU A 238 -5.29 -9.52 27.25
C GLU A 238 -6.63 -9.17 27.89
N LYS A 239 -7.10 -7.90 27.75
CA LYS A 239 -8.32 -7.41 28.43
C LYS A 239 -9.60 -7.68 27.64
N ILE A 240 -9.57 -7.56 26.31
CA ILE A 240 -10.77 -7.61 25.46
C ILE A 240 -10.80 -8.87 24.59
N GLY A 241 -9.65 -9.48 24.29
CA GLY A 241 -9.55 -10.58 23.35
C GLY A 241 -9.80 -10.09 21.93
N ILE A 242 -8.81 -9.43 21.30
CA ILE A 242 -8.87 -9.03 19.89
C ILE A 242 -8.81 -10.28 19.00
N THR A 243 -9.44 -10.20 17.84
CA THR A 243 -9.40 -11.27 16.82
C THR A 243 -8.42 -10.96 15.68
N GLY A 244 -8.16 -9.68 15.45
CA GLY A 244 -7.21 -9.23 14.44
C GLY A 244 -6.89 -7.75 14.54
N VAL A 245 -6.02 -7.29 13.67
CA VAL A 245 -5.46 -5.94 13.66
C VAL A 245 -5.62 -5.29 12.30
N ILE A 246 -5.86 -3.99 12.32
CA ILE A 246 -5.76 -3.09 11.15
C ILE A 246 -4.63 -2.11 11.42
N LEU A 247 -3.62 -2.12 10.55
CA LEU A 247 -2.53 -1.13 10.60
C LEU A 247 -2.92 0.11 9.81
N THR A 248 -2.78 1.27 10.40
CA THR A 248 -3.05 2.56 9.75
C THR A 248 -1.76 3.33 9.49
N LYS A 249 -1.81 4.30 8.58
CA LYS A 249 -0.68 5.19 8.25
C LYS A 249 0.60 4.46 7.82
N THR A 250 0.44 3.33 7.14
CA THR A 250 1.59 2.54 6.67
C THR A 250 2.36 3.25 5.55
N ASP A 251 1.78 4.24 4.89
CA ASP A 251 2.40 5.14 3.93
C ASP A 251 3.43 6.08 4.56
N GLY A 252 3.21 6.50 5.83
CA GLY A 252 4.14 7.31 6.61
C GLY A 252 5.14 6.52 7.47
N ASP A 253 4.94 5.21 7.62
CA ASP A 253 5.81 4.36 8.44
C ASP A 253 7.13 4.05 7.74
N THR A 254 8.18 4.78 8.10
CA THR A 254 9.53 4.55 7.58
C THR A 254 10.28 3.42 8.29
N ARG A 255 9.75 2.91 9.41
CA ARG A 255 10.43 1.96 10.32
C ARG A 255 9.93 0.52 10.18
N GLY A 256 8.60 0.32 10.07
CA GLY A 256 7.99 -1.00 9.87
C GLY A 256 7.93 -1.91 11.11
N GLY A 257 8.38 -1.43 12.26
CA GLY A 257 8.50 -2.26 13.47
C GLY A 257 7.18 -2.76 14.03
N ALA A 258 6.11 -1.97 13.91
CA ALA A 258 4.78 -2.35 14.37
C ALA A 258 4.26 -3.59 13.60
N ALA A 259 4.37 -3.60 12.27
CA ALA A 259 3.93 -4.72 11.44
C ALA A 259 4.66 -6.03 11.81
N LEU A 260 5.98 -5.94 12.07
CA LEU A 260 6.81 -7.09 12.45
C LEU A 260 6.51 -7.61 13.86
N SER A 261 6.09 -6.73 14.77
CA SER A 261 6.02 -7.08 16.19
C SER A 261 4.60 -7.42 16.67
N VAL A 262 3.56 -6.82 16.09
CA VAL A 262 2.17 -6.97 16.55
C VAL A 262 1.71 -8.44 16.52
N LEU A 263 1.91 -9.13 15.40
CA LEU A 263 1.54 -10.54 15.27
C LEU A 263 2.35 -11.41 16.23
N ALA A 264 3.68 -11.20 16.27
CA ALA A 264 4.58 -12.00 17.11
C ALA A 264 4.26 -11.88 18.61
N VAL A 265 3.79 -10.70 19.06
CA VAL A 265 3.47 -10.45 20.48
C VAL A 265 2.04 -10.88 20.82
N THR A 266 1.08 -10.68 19.93
CA THR A 266 -0.35 -10.93 20.20
C THR A 266 -0.83 -12.29 19.70
N GLY A 267 -0.15 -12.90 18.74
CA GLY A 267 -0.61 -14.07 17.99
C GLY A 267 -1.83 -13.80 17.10
N LYS A 268 -2.20 -12.51 16.90
CA LYS A 268 -3.39 -12.12 16.14
C LYS A 268 -3.03 -11.60 14.76
N PRO A 269 -3.73 -12.04 13.70
CA PRO A 269 -3.41 -11.67 12.33
C PRO A 269 -3.63 -10.18 12.07
N ILE A 270 -2.84 -9.63 11.15
CA ILE A 270 -3.13 -8.35 10.53
C ILE A 270 -4.02 -8.63 9.32
N TYR A 271 -5.24 -8.08 9.31
CA TYR A 271 -6.18 -8.29 8.20
C TYR A 271 -6.04 -7.23 7.12
N PHE A 272 -5.87 -5.97 7.51
CA PHE A 272 -5.83 -4.84 6.59
C PHE A 272 -4.73 -3.85 6.95
N GLN A 273 -4.31 -3.08 5.94
CA GLN A 273 -3.44 -1.93 6.10
C GLN A 273 -4.04 -0.71 5.39
N GLY A 274 -3.95 0.46 6.05
CA GLY A 274 -4.28 1.75 5.46
C GLY A 274 -3.04 2.37 4.85
N THR A 275 -3.06 2.56 3.54
CA THR A 275 -1.90 2.99 2.73
C THR A 275 -1.98 4.45 2.29
N GLY A 276 -2.85 5.24 2.91
CA GLY A 276 -3.03 6.65 2.62
C GLY A 276 -4.28 7.23 3.27
N GLU A 277 -4.54 8.51 3.01
CA GLU A 277 -5.65 9.26 3.62
C GLU A 277 -7.00 9.04 2.92
N LYS A 278 -7.00 8.70 1.63
CA LYS A 278 -8.22 8.55 0.85
C LYS A 278 -9.04 7.34 1.32
N LEU A 279 -10.35 7.40 1.13
CA LEU A 279 -11.26 6.31 1.53
C LEU A 279 -11.09 5.02 0.72
N GLU A 280 -10.41 5.06 -0.41
CA GLU A 280 -9.97 3.88 -1.16
C GLU A 280 -8.67 3.26 -0.68
N ASP A 281 -7.86 3.96 0.12
CA ASP A 281 -6.54 3.50 0.55
C ASP A 281 -6.66 2.51 1.72
N LEU A 282 -7.28 1.37 1.46
CA LEU A 282 -7.35 0.21 2.34
C LEU A 282 -7.06 -1.04 1.50
N GLU A 283 -6.08 -1.80 1.91
CA GLU A 283 -5.67 -3.03 1.24
C GLU A 283 -5.65 -4.20 2.24
N PRO A 284 -5.97 -5.44 1.84
CA PRO A 284 -5.66 -6.62 2.62
C PRO A 284 -4.16 -6.66 2.94
N PHE A 285 -3.80 -7.15 4.11
CA PHE A 285 -2.39 -7.26 4.48
C PHE A 285 -1.77 -8.52 3.88
N TYR A 286 -0.78 -8.36 3.02
CA TYR A 286 -0.04 -9.43 2.38
C TYR A 286 1.38 -9.52 2.99
N PRO A 287 1.67 -10.49 3.88
CA PRO A 287 2.98 -10.61 4.50
C PRO A 287 4.14 -10.71 3.50
N SER A 288 3.97 -11.49 2.43
CA SER A 288 5.00 -11.65 1.39
C SER A 288 5.32 -10.37 0.62
N ARG A 289 4.32 -9.52 0.36
CA ARG A 289 4.54 -8.21 -0.26
C ARG A 289 5.23 -7.25 0.70
N MET A 290 4.84 -7.30 1.98
CA MET A 290 5.45 -6.47 3.01
C MET A 290 6.93 -6.84 3.22
N SER A 291 7.26 -8.12 3.31
CA SER A 291 8.65 -8.56 3.42
C SER A 291 9.50 -8.15 2.20
N SER A 292 8.94 -8.26 0.99
CA SER A 292 9.59 -7.80 -0.24
C SER A 292 9.84 -6.29 -0.24
N ARG A 293 8.89 -5.48 0.25
CA ARG A 293 9.08 -4.03 0.42
C ARG A 293 10.19 -3.71 1.41
N ILE A 294 10.20 -4.35 2.59
CA ILE A 294 11.23 -4.18 3.63
C ILE A 294 12.62 -4.52 3.07
N LEU A 295 12.72 -5.51 2.20
CA LEU A 295 13.99 -5.91 1.57
C LEU A 295 14.35 -5.08 0.31
N GLY A 296 13.54 -4.09 -0.05
CA GLY A 296 13.77 -3.28 -1.25
C GLY A 296 13.66 -4.05 -2.57
N MET A 297 12.97 -5.20 -2.56
CA MET A 297 12.77 -6.04 -3.74
C MET A 297 11.59 -5.55 -4.60
N GLY A 298 10.88 -4.52 -4.13
CA GLY A 298 9.69 -3.98 -4.78
C GLY A 298 8.43 -4.82 -4.56
N ASP A 299 7.31 -4.29 -4.97
CA ASP A 299 6.00 -4.96 -4.91
C ASP A 299 5.36 -5.00 -6.30
N VAL A 300 5.89 -5.86 -7.16
CA VAL A 300 5.45 -6.01 -8.55
C VAL A 300 4.00 -6.50 -8.63
N LEU A 301 3.54 -7.32 -7.69
CA LEU A 301 2.18 -7.86 -7.70
C LEU A 301 1.15 -6.77 -7.40
N SER A 302 1.37 -5.95 -6.38
CA SER A 302 0.51 -4.79 -6.09
C SER A 302 0.48 -3.79 -7.26
N LEU A 303 1.60 -3.63 -7.98
CA LEU A 303 1.66 -2.81 -9.18
C LEU A 303 0.75 -3.37 -10.29
N ILE A 304 0.81 -4.67 -10.53
CA ILE A 304 -0.02 -5.35 -11.51
C ILE A 304 -1.51 -5.25 -11.13
N GLU A 305 -1.86 -5.48 -9.88
CA GLU A 305 -3.26 -5.38 -9.40
C GLU A 305 -3.80 -3.95 -9.48
N LYS A 306 -3.00 -2.95 -9.09
CA LYS A 306 -3.39 -1.54 -9.29
C LYS A 306 -3.55 -1.18 -10.76
N ALA A 307 -2.68 -1.71 -11.63
CA ALA A 307 -2.82 -1.53 -13.07
C ALA A 307 -4.12 -2.17 -13.59
N GLN A 308 -4.45 -3.37 -13.15
CA GLN A 308 -5.68 -4.08 -13.53
C GLN A 308 -6.95 -3.40 -12.98
N SER A 309 -6.93 -2.89 -11.75
CA SER A 309 -8.09 -2.22 -11.15
C SER A 309 -8.44 -0.87 -11.81
N VAL A 310 -7.47 -0.25 -12.48
CA VAL A 310 -7.64 1.04 -13.17
C VAL A 310 -8.06 0.85 -14.64
N GLN A 311 -7.84 -0.33 -15.21
CA GLN A 311 -8.25 -0.67 -16.58
C GLN A 311 -9.53 -1.51 -16.57
N SER A 312 -10.57 -1.06 -17.30
CA SER A 312 -11.57 -2.02 -17.78
C SER A 312 -10.89 -2.89 -18.86
N ASP A 313 -11.17 -4.19 -18.89
CA ASP A 313 -10.60 -5.12 -19.88
C ASP A 313 -10.77 -4.63 -21.33
N LYS A 314 -11.86 -3.92 -21.62
CA LYS A 314 -12.13 -3.30 -22.91
C LYS A 314 -11.18 -2.15 -23.27
N ASP A 315 -10.87 -1.28 -22.29
CA ASP A 315 -9.97 -0.14 -22.54
C ASP A 315 -8.53 -0.61 -22.76
N ALA A 316 -8.13 -1.70 -22.09
CA ALA A 316 -6.80 -2.32 -22.29
C ALA A 316 -6.70 -3.02 -23.66
N GLU A 317 -7.73 -3.74 -24.09
CA GLU A 317 -7.77 -4.38 -25.42
C GLU A 317 -7.78 -3.34 -26.54
N ASP A 318 -8.56 -2.28 -26.41
CA ASP A 318 -8.65 -1.21 -27.40
C ASP A 318 -7.33 -0.40 -27.49
N ALA A 319 -6.69 -0.12 -26.37
CA ALA A 319 -5.38 0.51 -26.35
C ALA A 319 -4.31 -0.40 -26.99
N ALA A 320 -4.31 -1.69 -26.67
CA ALA A 320 -3.40 -2.68 -27.30
C ALA A 320 -3.64 -2.83 -28.80
N LYS A 321 -4.91 -2.86 -29.25
CA LYS A 321 -5.26 -2.87 -30.67
C LYS A 321 -4.77 -1.62 -31.41
N ARG A 322 -5.01 -0.43 -30.87
CA ARG A 322 -4.53 0.85 -31.44
C ARG A 322 -3.02 0.92 -31.50
N LEU A 323 -2.35 0.39 -30.47
CA LEU A 323 -0.90 0.26 -30.43
C LEU A 323 -0.37 -0.66 -31.56
N MET A 324 -1.02 -1.82 -31.76
CA MET A 324 -0.68 -2.77 -32.84
C MET A 324 -0.96 -2.23 -34.24
N GLU A 325 -1.97 -1.38 -34.38
CA GLU A 325 -2.37 -0.77 -35.67
C GLU A 325 -1.55 0.47 -36.04
N ASN A 326 -0.56 0.89 -35.24
CA ASN A 326 0.19 2.15 -35.43
C ASN A 326 -0.70 3.42 -35.37
N LYS A 327 -1.83 3.37 -34.69
CA LYS A 327 -2.76 4.48 -34.53
C LYS A 327 -2.60 5.23 -33.20
N PHE A 328 -1.46 5.05 -32.52
CA PHE A 328 -1.17 5.72 -31.25
C PHE A 328 -1.03 7.23 -31.49
N ASP A 329 -1.89 8.03 -30.84
CA ASP A 329 -1.94 9.46 -30.98
C ASP A 329 -1.72 10.22 -29.63
N MET A 330 -1.89 11.54 -29.60
CA MET A 330 -1.73 12.34 -28.38
C MET A 330 -2.88 12.10 -27.37
N ASN A 331 -4.06 11.63 -27.80
CA ASN A 331 -5.14 11.29 -26.88
C ASN A 331 -4.81 9.99 -26.15
N ASP A 332 -4.20 9.02 -26.82
CA ASP A 332 -3.74 7.77 -26.21
C ASP A 332 -2.62 8.06 -25.18
N LEU A 333 -1.71 8.98 -25.53
CA LEU A 333 -0.67 9.44 -24.61
C LEU A 333 -1.27 10.12 -23.37
N LEU A 334 -2.27 10.98 -23.55
CA LEU A 334 -2.99 11.65 -22.46
C LEU A 334 -3.71 10.62 -21.56
N ALA A 335 -4.34 9.60 -22.16
CA ALA A 335 -5.01 8.53 -21.42
C ALA A 335 -4.01 7.75 -20.54
N GLN A 336 -2.83 7.42 -21.07
CA GLN A 336 -1.78 6.77 -20.29
C GLN A 336 -1.29 7.64 -19.11
N PHE A 337 -1.07 8.94 -19.31
CA PHE A 337 -0.68 9.83 -18.22
C PHE A 337 -1.77 9.95 -17.15
N LYS A 338 -3.05 10.00 -17.53
CA LYS A 338 -4.17 9.97 -16.58
C LYS A 338 -4.21 8.68 -15.77
N GLN A 339 -3.89 7.54 -16.39
CA GLN A 339 -3.76 6.26 -15.70
C GLN A 339 -2.62 6.28 -14.67
N ILE A 340 -1.43 6.75 -15.07
CA ILE A 340 -0.28 6.91 -14.16
C ILE A 340 -0.65 7.79 -12.97
N LYS A 341 -1.37 8.89 -13.20
CA LYS A 341 -1.84 9.79 -12.15
C LYS A 341 -2.85 9.12 -11.20
N LYS A 342 -3.79 8.32 -11.73
CA LYS A 342 -4.72 7.52 -10.94
C LYS A 342 -4.03 6.44 -10.11
N MET A 343 -2.91 5.89 -10.58
CA MET A 343 -2.09 4.90 -9.88
C MET A 343 -1.19 5.49 -8.78
N GLY A 344 -1.32 6.80 -8.49
CA GLY A 344 -0.53 7.47 -7.46
C GLY A 344 0.67 8.28 -7.99
N GLY A 345 0.73 8.50 -9.33
CA GLY A 345 1.79 9.27 -9.98
C GLY A 345 3.07 8.49 -10.22
N ALA A 346 4.06 9.13 -10.83
CA ALA A 346 5.34 8.49 -11.20
C ALA A 346 6.15 8.05 -9.97
N SER A 347 6.09 8.80 -8.88
CA SER A 347 6.78 8.50 -7.62
C SER A 347 6.25 7.21 -6.98
N ALA A 348 4.92 7.00 -6.99
CA ALA A 348 4.30 5.78 -6.43
C ALA A 348 4.65 4.53 -7.28
N LEU A 349 4.70 4.68 -8.61
CA LEU A 349 5.12 3.60 -9.51
C LEU A 349 6.59 3.22 -9.29
N LEU A 350 7.48 4.22 -9.14
CA LEU A 350 8.90 3.97 -8.85
C LEU A 350 9.08 3.26 -7.51
N ALA A 351 8.35 3.65 -6.46
CA ALA A 351 8.42 3.02 -5.16
C ALA A 351 8.03 1.53 -5.17
N MET A 352 7.21 1.10 -6.13
CA MET A 352 6.78 -0.29 -6.28
C MET A 352 7.71 -1.13 -7.17
N MET A 353 8.62 -0.49 -7.91
CA MET A 353 9.56 -1.20 -8.78
C MET A 353 10.79 -1.68 -8.00
N PRO A 354 11.37 -2.85 -8.32
CA PRO A 354 12.63 -3.31 -7.74
C PRO A 354 13.75 -2.30 -7.98
N GLY A 355 14.37 -1.79 -6.91
CA GLY A 355 15.43 -0.77 -7.01
C GLY A 355 14.94 0.66 -7.28
N GLY A 356 13.64 0.90 -7.32
CA GLY A 356 13.05 2.22 -7.53
C GLY A 356 13.45 3.24 -6.46
N ASN A 357 13.72 2.79 -5.25
CA ASN A 357 14.20 3.64 -4.13
C ASN A 357 15.62 4.21 -4.35
N GLN A 358 16.36 3.73 -5.35
CA GLN A 358 17.70 4.24 -5.69
C GLN A 358 17.65 5.36 -6.74
N ILE A 359 16.47 5.66 -7.27
CA ILE A 359 16.25 6.74 -8.22
C ILE A 359 15.77 7.95 -7.41
N ASP A 360 16.53 9.03 -7.45
CA ASP A 360 16.20 10.28 -6.77
C ASP A 360 14.80 10.75 -7.18
N ALA A 361 13.84 10.73 -6.25
CA ALA A 361 12.47 11.18 -6.52
C ALA A 361 12.45 12.68 -6.86
N ASP A 362 13.41 13.46 -6.35
CA ASP A 362 13.61 14.88 -6.68
C ASP A 362 14.08 15.09 -8.13
N ALA A 363 14.59 14.05 -8.79
CA ALA A 363 14.92 14.09 -10.22
C ALA A 363 13.69 13.96 -11.14
N LEU A 364 12.53 13.57 -10.59
CA LEU A 364 11.24 13.54 -11.29
C LEU A 364 10.55 14.90 -11.06
N ASP A 365 10.57 15.74 -12.08
CA ASP A 365 9.83 17.01 -12.07
C ASP A 365 8.33 16.71 -11.92
N GLU A 366 7.79 16.83 -10.70
CA GLU A 366 6.35 16.65 -10.42
C GLU A 366 5.47 17.55 -11.27
N LYS A 367 6.03 18.67 -11.81
CA LYS A 367 5.35 19.58 -12.73
C LYS A 367 5.35 19.09 -14.17
N ALA A 368 6.16 18.09 -14.50
CA ALA A 368 6.26 17.59 -15.88
C ALA A 368 4.94 16.98 -16.38
N LEU A 369 4.25 16.19 -15.57
CA LEU A 369 2.95 15.60 -15.94
C LEU A 369 1.85 16.65 -16.16
N PRO A 370 1.62 17.60 -15.23
CA PRO A 370 0.68 18.71 -15.46
C PRO A 370 1.03 19.55 -16.70
N HIS A 371 2.30 19.81 -16.98
CA HIS A 371 2.73 20.57 -18.16
C HIS A 371 2.41 19.82 -19.46
N ILE A 372 2.66 18.51 -19.51
CA ILE A 372 2.30 17.68 -20.66
C ILE A 372 0.79 17.66 -20.89
N GLU A 373 -0.01 17.49 -19.83
CA GLU A 373 -1.47 17.59 -19.90
C GLU A 373 -1.91 18.94 -20.47
N ALA A 374 -1.38 20.06 -19.96
CA ALA A 374 -1.72 21.40 -20.43
C ALA A 374 -1.40 21.61 -21.91
N ILE A 375 -0.23 21.12 -22.37
CA ILE A 375 0.15 21.21 -23.79
C ILE A 375 -0.84 20.42 -24.66
N ILE A 376 -1.19 19.18 -24.28
CA ILE A 376 -2.11 18.34 -25.07
C ILE A 376 -3.53 18.94 -25.07
N TYR A 377 -4.01 19.50 -23.94
CA TYR A 377 -5.30 20.19 -23.89
C TYR A 377 -5.35 21.46 -24.75
N SER A 378 -4.24 22.14 -24.93
CA SER A 378 -4.12 23.31 -25.80
C SER A 378 -4.10 22.96 -27.30
N MET A 379 -3.95 21.68 -27.66
CA MET A 379 -4.03 21.19 -29.05
C MET A 379 -5.49 21.04 -29.48
N THR A 380 -5.77 21.28 -30.76
CA THR A 380 -7.07 20.94 -31.37
C THR A 380 -7.24 19.41 -31.49
N PRO A 381 -8.47 18.89 -31.60
CA PRO A 381 -8.70 17.45 -31.81
C PRO A 381 -7.91 16.88 -33.00
N GLU A 382 -7.82 17.64 -34.08
CA GLU A 382 -7.07 17.23 -35.28
C GLU A 382 -5.55 17.17 -35.02
N GLU A 383 -5.01 18.11 -34.26
CA GLU A 383 -3.59 18.13 -33.87
C GLU A 383 -3.23 17.00 -32.91
N ARG A 384 -4.17 16.61 -32.04
CA ARG A 384 -4.00 15.45 -31.15
C ARG A 384 -3.99 14.15 -31.94
N ALA A 385 -4.92 14.01 -32.90
CA ALA A 385 -5.01 12.81 -33.74
C ALA A 385 -3.83 12.70 -34.74
N LYS A 386 -3.31 13.84 -35.22
CA LYS A 386 -2.27 13.89 -36.24
C LYS A 386 -1.18 14.93 -35.93
N PRO A 387 -0.29 14.65 -34.96
CA PRO A 387 0.71 15.61 -34.50
C PRO A 387 1.67 16.13 -35.60
N SER A 388 1.80 15.41 -36.71
CA SER A 388 2.61 15.82 -37.87
C SER A 388 2.17 17.12 -38.54
N ILE A 389 0.92 17.60 -38.32
CA ILE A 389 0.43 18.86 -38.87
C ILE A 389 0.86 20.09 -38.05
N ILE A 390 1.50 19.88 -36.89
CA ILE A 390 1.88 20.95 -35.98
C ILE A 390 3.11 21.69 -36.52
N ASN A 391 2.84 22.79 -37.21
CA ASN A 391 3.85 23.71 -37.78
C ASN A 391 4.29 24.78 -36.75
N PRO A 392 5.31 25.62 -37.05
CA PRO A 392 5.79 26.61 -36.09
C PRO A 392 4.72 27.63 -35.61
N LYS A 393 3.74 28.00 -36.43
CA LYS A 393 2.64 28.87 -36.02
C LYS A 393 1.73 28.18 -35.01
N ARG A 394 1.39 26.90 -35.22
CA ARG A 394 0.60 26.08 -34.29
C ARG A 394 1.34 25.85 -32.97
N LYS A 395 2.66 25.60 -33.00
CA LYS A 395 3.48 25.47 -31.79
C LYS A 395 3.41 26.73 -30.89
N ARG A 396 3.51 27.92 -31.49
CA ARG A 396 3.39 29.17 -30.73
C ARG A 396 2.01 29.33 -30.10
N ARG A 397 0.95 29.00 -30.85
CA ARG A 397 -0.42 29.07 -30.34
C ARG A 397 -0.64 28.10 -29.20
N ILE A 398 -0.16 26.84 -29.31
CA ILE A 398 -0.24 25.80 -28.27
C ILE A 398 0.51 26.27 -27.04
N ALA A 399 1.74 26.77 -27.18
CA ALA A 399 2.56 27.29 -26.09
C ALA A 399 1.87 28.46 -25.36
N ALA A 400 1.33 29.44 -26.11
CA ALA A 400 0.59 30.57 -25.54
C ALA A 400 -0.69 30.10 -24.80
N GLY A 401 -1.40 29.08 -25.32
CA GLY A 401 -2.62 28.55 -24.73
C GLY A 401 -2.42 27.79 -23.43
N CYS A 402 -1.26 27.16 -23.21
CA CYS A 402 -0.94 26.44 -21.99
C CYS A 402 -0.02 27.24 -21.02
N GLY A 403 0.41 28.46 -21.37
CA GLY A 403 1.30 29.27 -20.54
C GLY A 403 2.74 28.75 -20.46
N LEU A 404 3.16 27.92 -21.43
CA LEU A 404 4.49 27.29 -21.48
C LEU A 404 5.28 27.81 -22.69
N THR A 405 6.54 27.37 -22.81
CA THR A 405 7.42 27.82 -23.91
C THR A 405 7.24 26.93 -25.16
N VAL A 406 7.66 27.45 -26.32
CA VAL A 406 7.71 26.68 -27.57
C VAL A 406 8.71 25.50 -27.44
N GLU A 407 9.71 25.63 -26.58
CA GLU A 407 10.70 24.59 -26.30
C GLU A 407 10.04 23.40 -25.60
N ASP A 408 9.13 23.62 -24.67
CA ASP A 408 8.40 22.56 -23.96
C ASP A 408 7.50 21.79 -24.94
N VAL A 409 6.82 22.49 -25.83
CA VAL A 409 6.04 21.87 -26.92
C VAL A 409 6.94 21.03 -27.82
N ASN A 410 8.14 21.52 -28.16
CA ASN A 410 9.09 20.77 -28.97
C ASN A 410 9.63 19.53 -28.26
N LYS A 411 9.90 19.62 -26.93
CA LYS A 411 10.31 18.48 -26.09
C LYS A 411 9.27 17.38 -26.14
N LEU A 412 7.99 17.72 -25.92
CA LEU A 412 6.88 16.75 -25.97
C LEU A 412 6.77 16.09 -27.34
N LEU A 413 6.79 16.86 -28.43
CA LEU A 413 6.70 16.32 -29.79
C LEU A 413 7.89 15.38 -30.12
N LYS A 414 9.10 15.75 -29.67
CA LYS A 414 10.30 14.92 -29.86
C LYS A 414 10.21 13.60 -29.05
N GLN A 415 9.68 13.65 -27.84
CA GLN A 415 9.44 12.45 -27.02
C GLN A 415 8.41 11.53 -27.67
N TYR A 416 7.32 12.08 -28.16
CA TYR A 416 6.30 11.34 -28.90
C TYR A 416 6.88 10.66 -30.14
N ASP A 417 7.70 11.36 -30.95
CA ASP A 417 8.37 10.78 -32.12
C ASP A 417 9.34 9.66 -31.76
N MET A 418 10.09 9.83 -30.67
CA MET A 418 10.99 8.76 -30.16
C MET A 418 10.20 7.53 -29.75
N MET A 419 9.08 7.71 -29.04
CA MET A 419 8.22 6.62 -28.62
C MET A 419 7.60 5.88 -29.81
N GLN A 420 7.12 6.60 -30.82
CA GLN A 420 6.63 6.00 -32.06
C GLN A 420 7.71 5.17 -32.78
N LYS A 421 8.95 5.69 -32.83
CA LYS A 421 10.10 4.96 -33.43
C LYS A 421 10.45 3.70 -32.66
N MET A 422 10.40 3.76 -31.31
CA MET A 422 10.59 2.58 -30.46
C MET A 422 9.53 1.52 -30.72
N MET A 423 8.25 1.92 -30.75
CA MET A 423 7.14 1.00 -31.04
C MET A 423 7.27 0.33 -32.40
N LYS A 424 7.67 1.07 -33.44
CA LYS A 424 7.94 0.49 -34.75
C LYS A 424 9.09 -0.52 -34.74
N LYS A 425 10.14 -0.33 -33.90
CA LYS A 425 11.23 -1.29 -33.70
C LYS A 425 10.77 -2.56 -32.98
N VAL A 426 9.94 -2.42 -31.92
CA VAL A 426 9.35 -3.55 -31.18
C VAL A 426 8.54 -4.44 -32.13
N LYS A 427 7.69 -3.82 -32.96
CA LYS A 427 6.87 -4.56 -33.95
C LYS A 427 7.73 -5.32 -34.99
N ARG A 428 8.86 -4.76 -35.39
CA ARG A 428 9.76 -5.41 -36.38
C ARG A 428 10.56 -6.57 -35.81
N ASN A 429 10.92 -6.53 -34.51
CA ASN A 429 11.72 -7.59 -33.90
C ASN A 429 11.43 -7.73 -32.40
N PRO A 430 10.31 -8.41 -32.01
CA PRO A 430 9.91 -8.54 -30.61
C PRO A 430 10.93 -9.29 -29.74
N LYS A 431 11.55 -10.35 -30.28
CA LYS A 431 12.56 -11.16 -29.56
C LYS A 431 13.90 -10.43 -29.36
N GLY A 432 14.30 -9.60 -30.31
CA GLY A 432 15.50 -8.78 -30.19
C GLY A 432 15.36 -7.63 -29.19
N PHE A 433 14.16 -7.08 -29.06
CA PHE A 433 13.86 -6.02 -28.11
C PHE A 433 13.85 -6.53 -26.66
N MET A 434 13.28 -7.70 -26.39
CA MET A 434 13.34 -8.35 -25.07
C MET A 434 14.79 -8.63 -24.64
N ARG A 435 15.68 -9.05 -25.56
CA ARG A 435 17.11 -9.21 -25.26
C ARG A 435 17.82 -7.88 -24.99
N SER A 436 17.44 -6.80 -25.67
CA SER A 436 18.05 -5.47 -25.44
C SER A 436 17.60 -4.85 -24.12
N LEU A 437 16.37 -5.09 -23.64
CA LEU A 437 15.89 -4.68 -22.31
C LEU A 437 16.63 -5.42 -21.19
N GLY A 438 16.92 -6.70 -21.34
CA GLY A 438 17.72 -7.46 -20.38
C GLY A 438 19.16 -6.96 -20.23
N ASN A 439 19.71 -6.33 -21.26
CA ASN A 439 21.04 -5.70 -21.23
C ASN A 439 21.05 -4.23 -20.75
N LEU A 440 19.90 -3.56 -20.71
CA LEU A 440 19.78 -2.17 -20.20
C LEU A 440 19.70 -2.08 -18.67
N GLY A 441 19.50 -3.18 -17.97
CA GLY A 441 19.57 -3.24 -16.51
C GLY A 441 20.96 -3.02 -15.92
N GLY A 442 21.99 -2.78 -16.75
CA GLY A 442 23.38 -2.57 -16.34
C GLY A 442 24.02 -1.24 -16.77
N MET A 443 23.30 -0.33 -17.40
CA MET A 443 23.86 0.97 -17.80
C MET A 443 22.91 2.11 -17.46
N GLY A 444 23.33 2.95 -16.52
CA GLY A 444 22.70 4.22 -16.15
C GLY A 444 22.51 5.15 -17.36
N GLY A 445 21.34 5.10 -17.98
CA GLY A 445 20.99 5.82 -19.19
C GLY A 445 19.69 6.61 -19.13
N PHE A 446 19.36 7.21 -17.96
CA PHE A 446 18.36 8.27 -17.85
C PHE A 446 18.98 9.55 -17.27
N LYS A 447 20.10 9.99 -17.84
CA LYS A 447 20.59 11.38 -17.71
C LYS A 447 19.99 12.19 -18.85
N GLY A 448 18.86 12.88 -18.60
CA GLY A 448 18.22 13.70 -19.64
C GLY A 448 16.95 14.43 -19.22
N PHE A 449 16.61 14.45 -17.92
CA PHE A 449 15.52 15.25 -17.38
C PHE A 449 16.02 16.17 -16.27
N GLY A 450 16.82 17.15 -16.64
CA GLY A 450 17.28 18.17 -15.69
C GLY A 450 18.32 19.05 -16.34
N ARG A 451 17.86 20.03 -17.07
CA ARG A 451 18.38 21.40 -17.28
C ARG A 451 17.50 22.14 -18.26
#